data_58250d4a5f1e1f04223def9300b08b62
#
_entry.id   58250d4a5f1e1f04223def9300b08b62
#
_cell.length_a   1.000
_cell.length_b   1.000
_cell.length_c   1.000
_cell.angle_alpha   90.00
_cell.angle_beta   90.00
_cell.angle_gamma   90.00
#
_symmetry.space_group_name_H-M   'P 1'
#
loop_
_entity.id
_entity.type
_entity.pdbx_description
1 polymer ?
#
loop_
_entity_poly.entity_id
_entity_poly.type
_entity_poly.pdbx_seq_one_letter_code
_entity_poly.pdbx_strand_id
1 'polypeptide(L)'
;MQDFTKWVACWGNATSIKDQTEGMYAKDISLRYPIDMCFNGSHLRFHFSNLTGTEPVSFTANVANLTDERTIVMSTMRKITVAGSEEIHLEPGQAELMSDPVLFPVKRGDRIAVSIYLGSFTQLNAAVLIKGPLSTGFYTYGHYADKAVLPSALTWKTNWFYFLNTVDCLTESRNRALVCFGDSITAQDWPDYLTLRCRNEEHENVSIIRRAVCGTRILRQYDCVRYAAYGIKGETRFPLELNVAGAETVLIQHGINDIIHPVGVEKNEFRPMSDLPTTDQMIDGYRSFYIDKAREMGLSVWGGTLLPIYGWRTYADFRETLKNDFNAWLRTTDELDGCVDFDRAICDPADPRKFADGCDAGDHLHPSGLGYKRMAECVPEILLQQADTD
;
A
#
# COMPACT_ATOMS: atom_id res chain seq x y z
N MET A 1 -14.02 -2.98 31.36
CA MET A 1 -14.35 -3.43 30.00
C MET A 1 -13.62 -2.50 29.04
N GLN A 2 -12.87 -3.04 28.08
CA GLN A 2 -12.31 -2.20 27.02
C GLN A 2 -13.46 -1.57 26.24
N ASP A 3 -13.41 -0.25 26.05
CA ASP A 3 -14.44 0.50 25.33
C ASP A 3 -13.99 0.71 23.89
N PHE A 4 -14.65 0.06 22.95
CA PHE A 4 -14.34 0.14 21.53
C PHE A 4 -15.31 1.10 20.85
N THR A 5 -14.86 2.32 20.62
CA THR A 5 -15.71 3.46 20.19
C THR A 5 -15.25 4.11 18.90
N LYS A 6 -14.03 3.81 18.41
CA LYS A 6 -13.43 4.44 17.22
C LYS A 6 -13.18 3.40 16.14
N TRP A 7 -13.60 3.69 14.92
CA TRP A 7 -13.16 2.95 13.75
C TRP A 7 -11.77 3.38 13.35
N VAL A 8 -10.84 2.41 13.22
CA VAL A 8 -9.47 2.64 12.76
C VAL A 8 -9.11 1.55 11.75
N ALA A 9 -8.55 1.96 10.63
CA ALA A 9 -8.01 1.01 9.66
C ALA A 9 -6.88 0.20 10.31
N CYS A 10 -6.95 -1.11 10.22
CA CYS A 10 -5.95 -2.01 10.79
C CYS A 10 -5.12 -2.73 9.71
N TRP A 11 -5.54 -2.63 8.46
CA TRP A 11 -4.84 -3.12 7.28
C TRP A 11 -5.32 -2.35 6.05
N GLY A 12 -4.46 -2.14 5.06
CA GLY A 12 -4.88 -1.48 3.83
C GLY A 12 -3.85 -1.51 2.73
N ASN A 13 -4.36 -1.42 1.49
CA ASN A 13 -3.61 -1.32 0.26
C ASN A 13 -4.24 -0.30 -0.69
N ALA A 14 -3.46 0.17 -1.65
CA ALA A 14 -3.95 0.94 -2.78
C ALA A 14 -4.74 0.06 -3.76
N THR A 15 -5.31 0.69 -4.78
CA THR A 15 -5.90 0.00 -5.93
C THR A 15 -5.21 0.48 -7.21
N SER A 16 -4.84 -0.44 -8.06
CA SER A 16 -4.18 -0.21 -9.33
C SER A 16 -4.69 -1.19 -10.38
N ILE A 17 -4.13 -1.12 -11.56
CA ILE A 17 -4.39 -2.05 -12.65
C ILE A 17 -3.39 -3.21 -12.56
N LYS A 18 -3.91 -4.43 -12.65
CA LYS A 18 -3.05 -5.58 -12.89
C LYS A 18 -2.73 -5.64 -14.38
N ASP A 19 -1.71 -6.06 -14.82
CA ASP A 19 -1.16 -6.20 -16.16
C ASP A 19 -2.10 -5.89 -17.37
N GLN A 20 -1.56 -5.37 -18.46
CA GLN A 20 -2.30 -4.52 -19.38
C GLN A 20 -2.31 -4.92 -20.85
N THR A 21 -1.56 -5.92 -21.20
CA THR A 21 -1.48 -6.31 -22.62
C THR A 21 -2.76 -6.98 -23.14
N GLU A 22 -3.49 -7.62 -22.22
CA GLU A 22 -4.82 -8.21 -22.49
C GLU A 22 -5.63 -8.15 -21.20
N GLY A 23 -6.93 -7.88 -21.28
CA GLY A 23 -7.81 -7.91 -20.11
C GLY A 23 -7.68 -9.26 -19.39
N MET A 24 -7.26 -9.24 -18.12
CA MET A 24 -7.18 -10.47 -17.34
C MET A 24 -8.54 -10.80 -16.76
N TYR A 25 -8.96 -12.03 -16.94
CA TYR A 25 -10.23 -12.53 -16.44
C TYR A 25 -10.03 -13.82 -15.66
N ALA A 26 -10.87 -14.02 -14.67
CA ALA A 26 -10.98 -15.28 -13.96
C ALA A 26 -12.44 -15.67 -13.77
N LYS A 27 -12.65 -16.97 -13.64
CA LYS A 27 -13.95 -17.57 -13.31
C LYS A 27 -13.71 -18.75 -12.38
N ASP A 28 -14.65 -18.95 -11.46
CA ASP A 28 -14.61 -20.05 -10.49
C ASP A 28 -13.27 -20.10 -9.73
N ILE A 29 -12.91 -18.96 -9.11
CA ILE A 29 -11.66 -18.79 -8.36
C ILE A 29 -11.97 -18.32 -6.93
N SER A 30 -11.26 -18.89 -5.98
CA SER A 30 -11.24 -18.43 -4.59
C SER A 30 -9.91 -17.78 -4.27
N LEU A 31 -9.98 -16.60 -3.64
CA LEU A 31 -8.85 -15.86 -3.12
C LEU A 31 -8.90 -15.93 -1.59
N ARG A 32 -7.75 -16.00 -0.92
CA ARG A 32 -7.66 -15.95 0.55
C ARG A 32 -6.49 -15.07 0.95
N TYR A 33 -6.79 -14.01 1.68
CA TYR A 33 -5.84 -13.01 2.14
C TYR A 33 -5.66 -13.07 3.65
N PRO A 34 -4.56 -13.66 4.16
CA PRO A 34 -4.16 -13.57 5.56
C PRO A 34 -3.89 -12.11 5.95
N ILE A 35 -4.43 -11.68 7.07
CA ILE A 35 -4.26 -10.34 7.63
C ILE A 35 -3.97 -10.48 9.12
N ASP A 36 -2.93 -9.78 9.57
CA ASP A 36 -2.54 -9.74 10.95
C ASP A 36 -3.20 -8.55 11.65
N MET A 37 -3.90 -8.81 12.75
CA MET A 37 -4.59 -7.77 13.51
C MET A 37 -3.64 -7.02 14.42
N CYS A 38 -3.65 -5.68 14.32
CA CYS A 38 -2.80 -4.79 15.12
C CYS A 38 -3.48 -4.25 16.38
N PHE A 39 -4.82 -4.35 16.47
CA PHE A 39 -5.60 -3.85 17.59
C PHE A 39 -6.50 -4.91 18.21
N ASN A 40 -6.91 -4.70 19.47
CA ASN A 40 -8.09 -5.34 20.03
C ASN A 40 -9.33 -4.62 19.50
N GLY A 41 -10.38 -5.37 19.19
CA GLY A 41 -11.62 -4.78 18.69
C GLY A 41 -12.79 -5.74 18.69
N SER A 42 -13.99 -5.21 18.43
CA SER A 42 -15.25 -5.96 18.49
C SER A 42 -15.87 -6.23 17.14
N HIS A 43 -15.70 -5.33 16.17
CA HIS A 43 -16.29 -5.42 14.84
C HIS A 43 -15.22 -5.11 13.79
N LEU A 44 -15.40 -5.69 12.60
CA LEU A 44 -14.63 -5.36 11.41
C LEU A 44 -15.57 -4.82 10.33
N ARG A 45 -15.06 -3.97 9.45
CA ARG A 45 -15.68 -3.61 8.18
C ARG A 45 -14.62 -3.62 7.08
N PHE A 46 -15.06 -3.90 5.86
CA PHE A 46 -14.19 -4.16 4.74
C PHE A 46 -14.50 -3.16 3.63
N HIS A 47 -13.46 -2.62 3.04
CA HIS A 47 -13.59 -1.72 1.90
C HIS A 47 -13.10 -2.43 0.66
N PHE A 48 -13.91 -2.36 -0.39
CA PHE A 48 -13.61 -2.93 -1.69
C PHE A 48 -13.51 -1.82 -2.73
N SER A 49 -12.74 -2.04 -3.78
CA SER A 49 -12.51 -1.08 -4.84
C SER A 49 -12.47 -1.76 -6.21
N ASN A 50 -13.09 -1.12 -7.19
CA ASN A 50 -12.97 -1.40 -8.62
C ASN A 50 -12.53 -0.15 -9.39
N LEU A 51 -11.71 0.71 -8.73
CA LEU A 51 -11.30 2.02 -9.23
C LEU A 51 -10.72 1.96 -10.65
N THR A 52 -9.95 0.93 -10.94
CA THR A 52 -9.28 0.75 -12.23
C THR A 52 -9.95 -0.29 -13.13
N GLY A 53 -11.06 -0.88 -12.67
CA GLY A 53 -11.88 -1.79 -13.49
C GLY A 53 -12.69 -1.02 -14.54
N THR A 54 -12.85 -1.63 -15.70
CA THR A 54 -13.64 -1.10 -16.82
C THR A 54 -14.95 -1.85 -17.01
N GLU A 55 -15.15 -2.92 -16.24
CA GLU A 55 -16.36 -3.74 -16.21
C GLU A 55 -16.89 -3.88 -14.79
N PRO A 56 -18.19 -4.06 -14.59
CA PRO A 56 -18.75 -4.36 -13.27
C PRO A 56 -18.26 -5.73 -12.80
N VAL A 57 -18.05 -5.87 -11.48
CA VAL A 57 -17.65 -7.14 -10.89
C VAL A 57 -18.58 -7.53 -9.73
N SER A 58 -18.85 -8.83 -9.60
CA SER A 58 -19.63 -9.38 -8.50
C SER A 58 -18.90 -10.55 -7.86
N PHE A 59 -18.94 -10.61 -6.54
CA PHE A 59 -18.33 -11.70 -5.75
C PHE A 59 -18.99 -11.85 -4.39
N THR A 60 -18.69 -12.97 -3.72
CA THR A 60 -19.00 -13.13 -2.30
C THR A 60 -17.72 -13.09 -1.49
N ALA A 61 -17.82 -12.63 -0.23
CA ALA A 61 -16.68 -12.58 0.67
C ALA A 61 -17.06 -13.03 2.08
N ASN A 62 -16.05 -13.53 2.79
CA ASN A 62 -16.19 -13.87 4.21
C ASN A 62 -14.88 -13.61 4.97
N VAL A 63 -14.98 -13.52 6.29
CA VAL A 63 -13.87 -13.40 7.22
C VAL A 63 -13.90 -14.55 8.22
N ALA A 64 -12.73 -15.08 8.59
CA ALA A 64 -12.58 -16.10 9.62
C ALA A 64 -11.20 -15.99 10.28
N ASN A 65 -11.05 -16.52 11.49
CA ASN A 65 -9.74 -16.68 12.11
C ASN A 65 -8.91 -17.73 11.36
N LEU A 66 -7.60 -17.51 11.26
CA LEU A 66 -6.64 -18.45 10.71
C LEU A 66 -6.00 -19.29 11.83
N THR A 67 -5.75 -20.58 11.55
CA THR A 67 -4.86 -21.44 12.35
C THR A 67 -3.46 -21.52 11.75
N ASP A 68 -3.36 -21.44 10.43
CA ASP A 68 -2.13 -21.39 9.65
C ASP A 68 -2.36 -20.51 8.39
N GLU A 69 -1.40 -20.46 7.46
CA GLU A 69 -1.51 -19.60 6.27
C GLU A 69 -2.75 -19.85 5.39
N ARG A 70 -3.34 -21.06 5.42
CA ARG A 70 -4.39 -21.48 4.48
C ARG A 70 -5.63 -22.06 5.12
N THR A 71 -5.60 -22.32 6.43
CA THR A 71 -6.66 -23.00 7.17
C THR A 71 -7.42 -22.02 8.06
N ILE A 72 -8.73 -21.93 7.87
CA ILE A 72 -9.62 -21.09 8.70
C ILE A 72 -10.36 -21.91 9.75
N VAL A 73 -10.67 -21.27 10.87
CA VAL A 73 -11.52 -21.82 11.93
C VAL A 73 -12.98 -21.62 11.53
N MET A 74 -13.64 -22.66 11.00
CA MET A 74 -15.00 -22.59 10.44
C MET A 74 -16.04 -22.01 11.39
N SER A 75 -15.94 -22.28 12.69
CA SER A 75 -16.89 -21.75 13.70
C SER A 75 -16.85 -20.22 13.83
N THR A 76 -15.74 -19.61 13.42
CA THR A 76 -15.57 -18.14 13.45
C THR A 76 -16.00 -17.47 12.16
N MET A 77 -16.26 -18.23 11.09
CA MET A 77 -16.56 -17.66 9.78
C MET A 77 -17.81 -16.78 9.83
N ARG A 78 -17.70 -15.58 9.25
CA ARG A 78 -18.80 -14.63 9.07
C ARG A 78 -18.84 -14.18 7.61
N LYS A 79 -20.05 -14.07 7.06
CA LYS A 79 -20.27 -13.45 5.75
C LYS A 79 -20.00 -11.96 5.84
N ILE A 80 -19.40 -11.43 4.80
CA ILE A 80 -19.27 -9.98 4.60
C ILE A 80 -20.43 -9.56 3.70
N THR A 81 -21.24 -8.60 4.15
CA THR A 81 -22.41 -8.12 3.42
C THR A 81 -22.28 -6.63 3.10
N VAL A 82 -23.02 -6.18 2.09
CA VAL A 82 -23.22 -4.77 1.77
C VAL A 82 -24.72 -4.52 1.69
N ALA A 83 -25.23 -3.63 2.51
CA ALA A 83 -26.68 -3.38 2.66
C ALA A 83 -27.50 -4.67 2.85
N GLY A 84 -26.96 -5.63 3.60
CA GLY A 84 -27.55 -6.94 3.89
C GLY A 84 -27.38 -7.99 2.78
N SER A 85 -26.81 -7.64 1.61
CA SER A 85 -26.56 -8.60 0.52
C SER A 85 -25.21 -9.29 0.71
N GLU A 86 -25.20 -10.62 0.55
CA GLU A 86 -23.96 -11.43 0.51
C GLU A 86 -23.24 -11.28 -0.84
N GLU A 87 -23.96 -10.98 -1.92
CA GLU A 87 -23.35 -10.66 -3.21
C GLU A 87 -22.92 -9.18 -3.20
N ILE A 88 -21.63 -8.98 -3.32
CA ILE A 88 -20.99 -7.66 -3.36
C ILE A 88 -20.82 -7.29 -4.82
N HIS A 89 -21.36 -6.16 -5.21
CA HIS A 89 -21.30 -5.65 -6.58
C HIS A 89 -20.54 -4.33 -6.62
N LEU A 90 -19.58 -4.21 -7.53
CA LEU A 90 -18.79 -3.01 -7.75
C LEU A 90 -18.94 -2.54 -9.20
N GLU A 91 -19.28 -1.27 -9.37
CA GLU A 91 -19.33 -0.63 -10.68
C GLU A 91 -17.92 -0.33 -11.22
N PRO A 92 -17.77 -0.17 -12.54
CA PRO A 92 -16.52 0.29 -13.13
C PRO A 92 -16.11 1.65 -12.57
N GLY A 93 -14.83 1.81 -12.22
CA GLY A 93 -14.30 3.07 -11.66
C GLY A 93 -14.73 3.37 -10.22
N GLN A 94 -15.42 2.45 -9.55
CA GLN A 94 -15.84 2.67 -8.17
C GLN A 94 -14.64 2.65 -7.23
N ALA A 95 -14.34 3.82 -6.66
CA ALA A 95 -13.17 3.98 -5.81
C ALA A 95 -13.29 3.21 -4.49
N GLU A 96 -14.48 3.18 -3.90
CA GLU A 96 -14.73 2.54 -2.61
C GLU A 96 -16.16 2.02 -2.48
N LEU A 97 -16.29 0.86 -1.87
CA LEU A 97 -17.55 0.30 -1.37
C LEU A 97 -17.28 -0.32 0.01
N MET A 98 -17.93 0.22 1.03
CA MET A 98 -17.77 -0.23 2.41
C MET A 98 -18.84 -1.27 2.76
N SER A 99 -18.43 -2.36 3.42
CA SER A 99 -19.31 -3.40 3.93
C SER A 99 -20.14 -2.96 5.15
N ASP A 100 -21.19 -3.69 5.43
CA ASP A 100 -21.84 -3.64 6.75
C ASP A 100 -20.83 -4.02 7.84
N PRO A 101 -20.95 -3.49 9.08
CA PRO A 101 -20.14 -3.93 10.22
C PRO A 101 -20.37 -5.40 10.53
N VAL A 102 -19.31 -6.16 10.63
CA VAL A 102 -19.33 -7.58 11.00
C VAL A 102 -18.92 -7.73 12.45
N LEU A 103 -19.80 -8.30 13.30
CA LEU A 103 -19.45 -8.64 14.68
C LEU A 103 -18.37 -9.75 14.64
N PHE A 104 -17.13 -9.34 14.86
CA PHE A 104 -15.96 -10.20 14.80
C PHE A 104 -14.91 -9.75 15.82
N PRO A 105 -15.00 -10.24 17.07
CA PRO A 105 -14.03 -9.89 18.10
C PRO A 105 -12.63 -10.36 17.73
N VAL A 106 -11.66 -9.46 17.82
CA VAL A 106 -10.25 -9.72 17.52
C VAL A 106 -9.37 -9.21 18.65
N LYS A 107 -8.21 -9.82 18.78
CA LYS A 107 -7.11 -9.35 19.64
C LYS A 107 -5.92 -8.97 18.79
N ARG A 108 -5.11 -8.06 19.30
CA ARG A 108 -3.79 -7.76 18.74
C ARG A 108 -2.98 -9.05 18.61
N GLY A 109 -2.45 -9.30 17.42
CA GLY A 109 -1.69 -10.51 17.10
C GLY A 109 -2.54 -11.66 16.55
N ASP A 110 -3.87 -11.58 16.59
CA ASP A 110 -4.71 -12.53 15.88
C ASP A 110 -4.45 -12.46 14.38
N ARG A 111 -4.61 -13.58 13.69
CA ARG A 111 -4.59 -13.64 12.22
C ARG A 111 -5.97 -14.02 11.71
N ILE A 112 -6.46 -13.21 10.80
CA ILE A 112 -7.72 -13.47 10.10
C ILE A 112 -7.45 -13.75 8.61
N ALA A 113 -8.42 -14.37 7.95
CA ALA A 113 -8.45 -14.46 6.50
C ALA A 113 -9.68 -13.74 5.96
N VAL A 114 -9.48 -12.87 4.99
CA VAL A 114 -10.55 -12.45 4.07
C VAL A 114 -10.51 -13.36 2.87
N SER A 115 -11.62 -14.10 2.64
CA SER A 115 -11.75 -15.00 1.49
C SER A 115 -12.80 -14.45 0.53
N ILE A 116 -12.45 -14.37 -0.76
CA ILE A 116 -13.31 -13.86 -1.84
C ILE A 116 -13.53 -14.99 -2.84
N TYR A 117 -14.77 -15.15 -3.33
CA TYR A 117 -15.08 -16.07 -4.40
C TYR A 117 -15.67 -15.35 -5.62
N LEU A 118 -15.02 -15.51 -6.76
CA LEU A 118 -15.43 -15.03 -8.06
C LEU A 118 -16.06 -16.18 -8.85
N GLY A 119 -17.38 -16.32 -8.79
CA GLY A 119 -18.11 -17.42 -9.43
C GLY A 119 -18.34 -17.22 -10.92
N SER A 120 -18.48 -15.98 -11.35
CA SER A 120 -18.70 -15.57 -12.73
C SER A 120 -17.41 -15.16 -13.43
N PHE A 121 -17.45 -15.02 -14.74
CA PHE A 121 -16.35 -14.46 -15.54
C PHE A 121 -16.14 -12.99 -15.13
N THR A 122 -15.01 -12.72 -14.51
CA THR A 122 -14.75 -11.46 -13.81
C THR A 122 -13.45 -10.84 -14.29
N GLN A 123 -13.47 -9.54 -14.61
CA GLN A 123 -12.29 -8.76 -14.95
C GLN A 123 -11.43 -8.54 -13.70
N LEU A 124 -10.12 -8.79 -13.80
CA LEU A 124 -9.15 -8.67 -12.70
C LEU A 124 -8.28 -7.40 -12.83
N ASN A 125 -8.88 -6.26 -13.17
CA ASN A 125 -8.15 -5.00 -13.36
C ASN A 125 -8.03 -4.13 -12.11
N ALA A 126 -8.76 -4.45 -11.06
CA ALA A 126 -8.66 -3.72 -9.78
C ALA A 126 -7.88 -4.54 -8.76
N ALA A 127 -6.59 -4.28 -8.69
CA ALA A 127 -5.66 -5.00 -7.82
C ALA A 127 -4.46 -4.14 -7.46
N VAL A 128 -3.63 -4.62 -6.55
CA VAL A 128 -2.32 -4.05 -6.28
C VAL A 128 -1.29 -5.16 -6.10
N LEU A 129 -0.10 -4.93 -6.64
CA LEU A 129 1.07 -5.76 -6.38
C LEU A 129 1.81 -5.23 -5.16
N ILE A 130 1.84 -6.04 -4.10
CA ILE A 130 2.61 -5.73 -2.89
C ILE A 130 3.52 -6.90 -2.52
N LYS A 131 4.62 -6.60 -1.84
CA LYS A 131 5.54 -7.61 -1.32
C LYS A 131 5.85 -7.30 0.15
N GLY A 132 6.28 -8.31 0.86
CA GLY A 132 6.71 -8.20 2.24
C GLY A 132 6.38 -9.45 3.04
N PRO A 133 6.96 -9.57 4.23
CA PRO A 133 6.79 -10.74 5.09
C PRO A 133 5.34 -10.96 5.57
N LEU A 134 4.50 -9.93 5.53
CA LEU A 134 3.07 -10.00 5.90
C LEU A 134 2.13 -9.94 4.68
N SER A 135 2.68 -9.87 3.45
CA SER A 135 1.95 -9.56 2.22
C SER A 135 1.90 -10.74 1.25
N THR A 136 1.37 -11.87 1.71
CA THR A 136 1.15 -13.07 0.89
C THR A 136 -0.31 -13.46 0.90
N GLY A 137 -0.91 -13.52 -0.28
CA GLY A 137 -2.24 -14.08 -0.50
C GLY A 137 -2.17 -15.47 -1.14
N PHE A 138 -3.31 -16.12 -1.26
CA PHE A 138 -3.46 -17.43 -1.89
C PHE A 138 -4.64 -17.42 -2.85
N TYR A 139 -4.55 -18.21 -3.91
CA TYR A 139 -5.68 -18.47 -4.80
C TYR A 139 -5.74 -19.94 -5.20
N THR A 140 -6.95 -20.38 -5.50
CA THR A 140 -7.25 -21.71 -6.03
C THR A 140 -8.47 -21.65 -6.94
N TYR A 141 -8.53 -22.50 -7.94
CA TYR A 141 -9.72 -22.65 -8.76
C TYR A 141 -10.79 -23.47 -8.03
N GLY A 142 -12.06 -23.12 -8.21
CA GLY A 142 -13.20 -23.71 -7.52
C GLY A 142 -13.66 -22.90 -6.30
N HIS A 143 -14.83 -23.26 -5.77
CA HIS A 143 -15.45 -22.60 -4.62
C HIS A 143 -14.89 -23.11 -3.29
N TYR A 144 -13.78 -22.53 -2.86
CA TYR A 144 -13.11 -22.85 -1.58
C TYR A 144 -13.08 -21.67 -0.59
N ALA A 145 -13.66 -20.53 -0.94
CA ALA A 145 -13.67 -19.37 -0.05
C ALA A 145 -14.37 -19.68 1.28
N ASP A 146 -15.39 -20.54 1.27
CA ASP A 146 -16.17 -20.98 2.42
C ASP A 146 -15.71 -22.34 3.01
N LYS A 147 -14.58 -22.88 2.59
CA LYS A 147 -14.03 -24.15 3.10
C LYS A 147 -12.92 -23.91 4.10
N ALA A 148 -12.81 -24.83 5.07
CA ALA A 148 -11.79 -24.76 6.12
C ALA A 148 -10.38 -24.64 5.53
N VAL A 149 -10.06 -25.48 4.54
CA VAL A 149 -8.72 -25.59 3.97
C VAL A 149 -8.75 -25.35 2.47
N LEU A 150 -7.80 -24.57 1.96
CA LEU A 150 -7.53 -24.53 0.52
C LEU A 150 -6.76 -25.78 0.11
N PRO A 151 -7.11 -26.44 -1.02
CA PRO A 151 -6.49 -27.69 -1.43
C PRO A 151 -5.00 -27.51 -1.75
N SER A 152 -4.11 -28.19 -1.03
CA SER A 152 -2.67 -27.98 -1.10
C SER A 152 -2.07 -28.17 -2.50
N ALA A 153 -2.57 -29.12 -3.27
CA ALA A 153 -2.11 -29.43 -4.62
C ALA A 153 -2.56 -28.43 -5.70
N LEU A 154 -3.58 -27.59 -5.38
CA LEU A 154 -4.22 -26.68 -6.33
C LEU A 154 -4.25 -25.23 -5.82
N THR A 155 -3.37 -24.90 -4.89
CA THR A 155 -3.30 -23.56 -4.29
C THR A 155 -1.94 -22.94 -4.56
N TRP A 156 -1.95 -21.73 -5.06
CA TRP A 156 -0.76 -20.95 -5.37
C TRP A 156 -0.69 -19.70 -4.48
N LYS A 157 0.53 -19.26 -4.20
CA LYS A 157 0.79 -17.97 -3.56
C LYS A 157 0.62 -16.85 -4.57
N THR A 158 0.18 -15.70 -4.10
CA THR A 158 0.10 -14.47 -4.90
C THR A 158 0.51 -13.26 -4.04
N ASN A 159 1.12 -12.29 -4.70
CA ASN A 159 1.34 -10.95 -4.15
C ASN A 159 0.38 -9.92 -4.74
N TRP A 160 -0.56 -10.36 -5.56
CA TRP A 160 -1.65 -9.54 -6.08
C TRP A 160 -2.86 -9.62 -5.16
N PHE A 161 -3.31 -8.47 -4.70
CA PHE A 161 -4.52 -8.31 -3.89
C PHE A 161 -5.60 -7.67 -4.73
N TYR A 162 -6.68 -8.41 -4.97
CA TYR A 162 -7.78 -8.01 -5.82
C TYR A 162 -8.93 -7.48 -4.98
N PHE A 163 -9.48 -6.36 -5.38
CA PHE A 163 -10.68 -5.71 -4.86
C PHE A 163 -10.61 -5.27 -3.40
N LEU A 164 -10.02 -6.05 -2.49
CA LEU A 164 -9.91 -5.69 -1.08
C LEU A 164 -8.92 -4.54 -0.90
N ASN A 165 -9.42 -3.43 -0.38
CA ASN A 165 -8.65 -2.19 -0.23
C ASN A 165 -8.27 -1.91 1.23
N THR A 166 -9.22 -2.04 2.18
CA THR A 166 -8.99 -1.69 3.59
C THR A 166 -9.78 -2.61 4.49
N VAL A 167 -9.26 -2.86 5.68
CA VAL A 167 -9.98 -3.48 6.80
C VAL A 167 -9.91 -2.52 7.98
N ASP A 168 -11.08 -2.08 8.45
CA ASP A 168 -11.21 -1.28 9.66
C ASP A 168 -11.62 -2.16 10.84
N CYS A 169 -11.17 -1.78 12.02
CA CYS A 169 -11.51 -2.38 13.30
C CYS A 169 -12.20 -1.33 14.19
N LEU A 170 -13.32 -1.70 14.80
CA LEU A 170 -13.92 -0.89 15.88
C LEU A 170 -13.14 -1.16 17.16
N THR A 171 -12.36 -0.18 17.59
CA THR A 171 -11.29 -0.32 18.57
C THR A 171 -11.27 0.83 19.59
N GLU A 172 -10.26 0.90 20.43
CA GLU A 172 -10.09 1.94 21.44
C GLU A 172 -9.86 3.32 20.82
N SER A 173 -10.34 4.37 21.48
CA SER A 173 -10.26 5.77 21.00
C SER A 173 -8.82 6.26 20.78
N ARG A 174 -7.84 5.72 21.52
CA ARG A 174 -6.42 6.05 21.44
C ARG A 174 -5.72 5.50 20.19
N ASN A 175 -6.33 4.52 19.51
CA ASN A 175 -5.73 3.91 18.34
C ASN A 175 -5.84 4.82 17.11
N ARG A 176 -4.82 4.76 16.24
CA ARG A 176 -4.68 5.59 15.06
C ARG A 176 -4.01 4.85 13.91
N ALA A 177 -4.10 5.41 12.72
CA ALA A 177 -3.46 4.88 11.53
C ALA A 177 -2.37 5.83 11.01
N LEU A 178 -1.20 5.29 10.66
CA LEU A 178 -0.15 5.92 9.88
C LEU A 178 -0.27 5.46 8.43
N VAL A 179 -0.55 6.37 7.52
CA VAL A 179 -0.64 6.08 6.09
C VAL A 179 0.74 6.19 5.45
N CYS A 180 1.20 5.13 4.78
CA CYS A 180 2.44 5.10 4.01
C CYS A 180 2.11 5.18 2.52
N PHE A 181 2.26 6.38 1.93
CA PHE A 181 1.97 6.64 0.54
C PHE A 181 3.24 6.61 -0.31
N GLY A 182 3.18 5.95 -1.48
CA GLY A 182 4.35 5.89 -2.35
C GLY A 182 4.17 5.08 -3.63
N ASP A 183 5.30 4.69 -4.17
CA ASP A 183 5.45 3.89 -5.39
C ASP A 183 5.87 2.43 -5.12
N SER A 184 6.66 1.81 -6.03
CA SER A 184 7.12 0.43 -5.87
C SER A 184 7.98 0.20 -4.63
N ILE A 185 8.69 1.21 -4.15
CA ILE A 185 9.53 1.11 -2.96
C ILE A 185 8.65 0.96 -1.72
N THR A 186 7.57 1.73 -1.64
CA THR A 186 6.59 1.62 -0.55
C THR A 186 5.61 0.44 -0.73
N ALA A 187 5.35 -0.01 -1.97
CA ALA A 187 4.56 -1.22 -2.23
C ALA A 187 5.28 -2.52 -1.81
N GLN A 188 6.59 -2.45 -1.54
CA GLN A 188 7.38 -3.59 -1.08
C GLN A 188 7.55 -3.58 0.45
N ASP A 189 8.60 -4.20 0.96
CA ASP A 189 8.68 -4.80 2.28
C ASP A 189 8.71 -3.83 3.48
N TRP A 190 9.16 -2.56 3.33
CA TRP A 190 9.41 -1.71 4.51
C TRP A 190 8.16 -1.41 5.36
N PRO A 191 6.93 -1.25 4.82
CA PRO A 191 5.76 -1.06 5.68
C PRO A 191 5.42 -2.31 6.51
N ASP A 192 5.68 -3.51 5.95
CA ASP A 192 5.52 -4.75 6.70
C ASP A 192 6.57 -4.86 7.81
N TYR A 193 7.84 -4.53 7.53
CA TYR A 193 8.88 -4.46 8.57
C TYR A 193 8.57 -3.42 9.64
N LEU A 194 7.97 -2.28 9.27
CA LEU A 194 7.52 -1.29 10.24
C LEU A 194 6.38 -1.84 11.12
N THR A 195 5.43 -2.57 10.53
CA THR A 195 4.39 -3.29 11.29
C THR A 195 5.00 -4.30 12.27
N LEU A 196 6.00 -5.07 11.83
CA LEU A 196 6.72 -6.02 12.69
C LEU A 196 7.50 -5.29 13.80
N ARG A 197 8.11 -4.15 13.50
CA ARG A 197 8.76 -3.30 14.49
C ARG A 197 7.78 -2.83 15.55
N CYS A 198 6.62 -2.28 15.15
CA CYS A 198 5.57 -1.87 16.09
C CYS A 198 5.11 -3.00 17.00
N ARG A 199 5.11 -4.24 16.49
CA ARG A 199 4.78 -5.43 17.26
C ARG A 199 5.83 -5.77 18.30
N ASN A 200 7.11 -5.73 17.91
CA ASN A 200 8.24 -6.14 18.72
C ASN A 200 8.59 -5.10 19.80
N GLU A 201 8.35 -3.82 19.52
CA GLU A 201 8.64 -2.67 20.39
C GLU A 201 7.40 -2.19 21.16
N GLU A 202 6.30 -2.96 21.10
CA GLU A 202 5.06 -2.72 21.84
C GLU A 202 4.35 -1.38 21.50
N HIS A 203 4.53 -0.87 20.28
CA HIS A 203 3.74 0.26 19.78
C HIS A 203 2.32 -0.20 19.45
N GLU A 204 1.47 -0.24 20.47
CA GLU A 204 0.16 -0.90 20.41
C GLU A 204 -0.93 -0.05 19.76
N ASN A 205 -0.70 1.27 19.62
CA ASN A 205 -1.75 2.23 19.28
C ASN A 205 -1.68 2.71 17.84
N VAL A 206 -0.79 2.17 17.01
CA VAL A 206 -0.62 2.57 15.62
C VAL A 206 -0.73 1.39 14.67
N SER A 207 -1.50 1.56 13.59
CA SER A 207 -1.49 0.68 12.43
C SER A 207 -0.73 1.31 11.27
N ILE A 208 -0.12 0.48 10.46
CA ILE A 208 0.62 0.90 9.26
C ILE A 208 -0.22 0.57 8.03
N ILE A 209 -0.72 1.59 7.36
CA ILE A 209 -1.63 1.45 6.21
C ILE A 209 -0.87 1.79 4.93
N ARG A 210 -0.65 0.80 4.09
CA ARG A 210 0.04 0.97 2.82
C ARG A 210 -0.89 1.57 1.77
N ARG A 211 -0.44 2.63 1.10
CA ARG A 211 -1.09 3.27 -0.05
C ARG A 211 -0.06 3.48 -1.15
N ALA A 212 0.35 2.40 -1.80
CA ALA A 212 1.48 2.44 -2.72
C ALA A 212 1.21 1.64 -4.00
N VAL A 213 1.61 2.21 -5.13
CA VAL A 213 1.43 1.62 -6.46
C VAL A 213 2.73 1.70 -7.25
N CYS A 214 3.20 0.55 -7.73
CA CYS A 214 4.43 0.45 -8.50
C CYS A 214 4.45 1.38 -9.71
N GLY A 215 5.59 2.04 -9.94
CA GLY A 215 5.85 2.84 -11.14
C GLY A 215 5.15 4.20 -11.19
N THR A 216 4.31 4.55 -10.21
CA THR A 216 3.57 5.83 -10.23
C THR A 216 4.50 7.02 -10.07
N ARG A 217 4.11 8.14 -10.71
CA ARG A 217 4.78 9.45 -10.68
C ARG A 217 3.90 10.48 -9.97
N ILE A 218 4.49 11.54 -9.48
CA ILE A 218 3.78 12.68 -8.89
C ILE A 218 2.99 13.40 -9.98
N LEU A 219 3.69 13.80 -11.07
CA LEU A 219 3.25 14.80 -12.03
C LEU A 219 2.61 14.21 -13.29
N ARG A 220 3.01 13.01 -13.70
CA ARG A 220 2.64 12.45 -14.99
C ARG A 220 2.01 11.07 -14.86
N GLN A 221 1.02 10.81 -15.68
CA GLN A 221 0.42 9.49 -15.83
C GLN A 221 0.87 8.86 -17.14
N TYR A 222 0.93 7.53 -17.17
CA TYR A 222 1.13 6.80 -18.41
C TYR A 222 -0.21 6.63 -19.14
N ASP A 223 -0.27 7.08 -20.38
CA ASP A 223 -1.47 7.09 -21.21
C ASP A 223 -1.44 5.98 -22.28
N CYS A 224 -0.83 4.85 -21.99
CA CYS A 224 -0.77 3.74 -22.89
C CYS A 224 -0.98 2.39 -22.19
N VAL A 225 -1.51 1.41 -22.93
CA VAL A 225 -1.79 0.06 -22.42
C VAL A 225 -0.55 -0.59 -21.80
N ARG A 226 0.62 -0.43 -22.41
CA ARG A 226 1.87 -1.04 -21.95
C ARG A 226 2.31 -0.59 -20.55
N TYR A 227 2.00 0.64 -20.16
CA TYR A 227 2.42 1.22 -18.88
C TYR A 227 1.26 1.57 -17.95
N ALA A 228 0.04 1.22 -18.33
CA ALA A 228 -1.14 1.49 -17.50
C ALA A 228 -1.05 0.79 -16.13
N ALA A 229 -0.35 -0.35 -16.04
CA ALA A 229 -0.07 -1.03 -14.77
C ALA A 229 0.73 -0.20 -13.76
N TYR A 230 1.36 0.89 -14.19
CA TYR A 230 1.99 1.85 -13.29
C TYR A 230 1.00 2.78 -12.60
N GLY A 231 -0.28 2.56 -12.80
CA GLY A 231 -1.36 3.18 -12.05
C GLY A 231 -1.58 4.66 -12.34
N ILE A 232 -2.53 5.21 -11.59
CA ILE A 232 -2.93 6.61 -11.67
C ILE A 232 -1.86 7.49 -11.03
N LYS A 233 -1.56 8.68 -11.61
CA LYS A 233 -0.58 9.62 -11.06
C LYS A 233 -0.93 10.06 -9.63
N GLY A 234 0.10 10.45 -8.88
CA GLY A 234 -0.03 10.82 -7.47
C GLY A 234 -1.04 11.92 -7.21
N GLU A 235 -1.07 12.98 -8.03
CA GLU A 235 -2.05 14.06 -7.95
C GLU A 235 -3.50 13.55 -7.87
N THR A 236 -3.85 12.59 -8.72
CA THR A 236 -5.22 12.05 -8.77
C THR A 236 -5.47 10.99 -7.69
N ARG A 237 -4.46 10.15 -7.42
CA ARG A 237 -4.57 9.01 -6.53
C ARG A 237 -4.59 9.41 -5.05
N PHE A 238 -3.77 10.40 -4.67
CA PHE A 238 -3.55 10.77 -3.28
C PHE A 238 -4.82 11.10 -2.50
N PRO A 239 -5.71 12.00 -2.96
CA PRO A 239 -6.93 12.31 -2.22
C PRO A 239 -7.90 11.12 -2.10
N LEU A 240 -7.88 10.19 -3.05
CA LEU A 240 -8.73 8.99 -3.02
C LEU A 240 -8.24 7.97 -1.99
N GLU A 241 -6.93 7.93 -1.75
CA GLU A 241 -6.30 6.92 -0.90
C GLU A 241 -6.09 7.35 0.55
N LEU A 242 -6.27 8.63 0.86
CA LEU A 242 -6.18 9.15 2.23
C LEU A 242 -7.46 9.01 3.05
N ASN A 243 -8.57 8.61 2.44
CA ASN A 243 -9.82 8.33 3.19
C ASN A 243 -9.66 7.04 4.01
N VAL A 244 -8.87 7.13 5.08
CA VAL A 244 -8.50 6.01 5.96
C VAL A 244 -9.02 6.30 7.37
N ALA A 245 -9.86 5.41 7.87
CA ALA A 245 -10.42 5.59 9.21
C ALA A 245 -9.31 5.66 10.27
N GLY A 246 -9.36 6.69 11.11
CA GLY A 246 -8.39 6.90 12.18
C GLY A 246 -7.00 7.34 11.71
N ALA A 247 -6.85 7.74 10.43
CA ALA A 247 -5.61 8.34 9.96
C ALA A 247 -5.37 9.70 10.68
N GLU A 248 -4.15 9.87 11.16
CA GLU A 248 -3.68 11.11 11.79
C GLU A 248 -2.43 11.65 11.10
N THR A 249 -1.70 10.77 10.42
CA THR A 249 -0.44 11.10 9.77
C THR A 249 -0.30 10.38 8.44
N VAL A 250 0.29 11.06 7.45
CA VAL A 250 0.76 10.45 6.21
C VAL A 250 2.27 10.62 6.07
N LEU A 251 2.97 9.49 5.79
CA LEU A 251 4.38 9.45 5.40
C LEU A 251 4.46 9.19 3.90
N ILE A 252 5.05 10.13 3.16
CA ILE A 252 5.05 10.13 1.70
C ILE A 252 6.47 9.87 1.19
N GLN A 253 6.71 8.69 0.60
CA GLN A 253 7.95 8.32 -0.08
C GLN A 253 7.64 8.13 -1.57
N HIS A 254 7.66 9.23 -2.35
CA HIS A 254 7.20 9.24 -3.74
C HIS A 254 7.94 10.30 -4.57
N GLY A 255 8.18 10.01 -5.86
CA GLY A 255 8.80 10.95 -6.81
C GLY A 255 9.99 10.38 -7.58
N ILE A 256 10.53 9.22 -7.19
CA ILE A 256 11.69 8.65 -7.89
C ILE A 256 11.37 8.35 -9.37
N ASN A 257 10.13 7.95 -9.67
CA ASN A 257 9.71 7.61 -11.03
C ASN A 257 9.56 8.83 -11.94
N ASP A 258 9.33 10.03 -11.39
CA ASP A 258 9.39 11.27 -12.15
C ASP A 258 10.81 11.54 -12.67
N ILE A 259 11.82 11.11 -11.93
CA ILE A 259 13.24 11.27 -12.25
C ILE A 259 13.76 10.20 -13.22
N ILE A 260 13.42 8.93 -12.97
CA ILE A 260 14.04 7.79 -13.66
C ILE A 260 13.29 7.31 -14.90
N HIS A 261 12.00 7.57 -15.02
CA HIS A 261 11.19 7.08 -16.13
C HIS A 261 11.33 7.88 -17.43
N PRO A 262 11.50 9.21 -17.46
CA PRO A 262 11.81 9.91 -18.69
C PRO A 262 13.13 9.39 -19.28
N VAL A 263 13.12 8.90 -20.54
CA VAL A 263 14.29 8.26 -21.16
C VAL A 263 15.01 9.23 -22.08
N GLY A 264 16.33 9.44 -21.82
CA GLY A 264 17.16 10.36 -22.58
C GLY A 264 17.88 9.72 -23.77
N VAL A 265 18.07 8.42 -23.75
CA VAL A 265 18.87 7.69 -24.76
C VAL A 265 18.02 6.86 -25.71
N GLU A 266 16.80 6.50 -25.32
CA GLU A 266 15.86 5.75 -26.12
C GLU A 266 14.70 6.66 -26.55
N LYS A 267 14.37 6.64 -27.82
CA LYS A 267 13.16 7.31 -28.29
C LYS A 267 11.95 6.55 -27.78
N ASN A 268 11.19 7.17 -26.89
CA ASN A 268 9.99 6.56 -26.32
C ASN A 268 8.89 7.63 -26.18
N GLU A 269 7.82 7.50 -26.96
CA GLU A 269 6.70 8.43 -26.97
C GLU A 269 5.90 8.44 -25.66
N PHE A 270 5.91 7.33 -24.89
CA PHE A 270 5.18 7.21 -23.64
C PHE A 270 5.99 7.70 -22.42
N ARG A 271 7.30 7.86 -22.59
CA ARG A 271 8.22 8.31 -21.55
C ARG A 271 9.25 9.27 -22.12
N PRO A 272 8.81 10.34 -22.77
CA PRO A 272 9.72 11.26 -23.44
C PRO A 272 10.59 12.01 -22.43
N MET A 273 11.79 12.42 -22.85
CA MET A 273 12.69 13.21 -22.01
C MET A 273 12.09 14.56 -21.60
N SER A 274 11.14 15.08 -22.37
CA SER A 274 10.38 16.29 -22.00
C SER A 274 9.52 16.15 -20.75
N ASP A 275 9.29 14.92 -20.28
CA ASP A 275 8.60 14.66 -19.00
C ASP A 275 9.51 14.81 -17.78
N LEU A 276 10.84 14.90 -17.96
CA LEU A 276 11.76 15.12 -16.85
C LEU A 276 11.46 16.46 -16.19
N PRO A 277 11.07 16.48 -14.91
CA PRO A 277 10.77 17.71 -14.22
C PRO A 277 12.03 18.47 -13.81
N THR A 278 11.86 19.72 -13.48
CA THR A 278 12.81 20.46 -12.64
C THR A 278 12.56 20.16 -11.16
N THR A 279 13.52 20.51 -10.30
CA THR A 279 13.34 20.42 -8.84
C THR A 279 12.14 21.23 -8.37
N ASP A 280 11.99 22.45 -8.86
CA ASP A 280 10.86 23.33 -8.51
C ASP A 280 9.51 22.71 -8.91
N GLN A 281 9.42 22.09 -10.09
CA GLN A 281 8.20 21.42 -10.52
C GLN A 281 7.85 20.22 -9.60
N MET A 282 8.84 19.46 -9.14
CA MET A 282 8.61 18.39 -8.18
C MET A 282 8.13 18.93 -6.83
N ILE A 283 8.76 20.00 -6.34
CA ILE A 283 8.40 20.67 -5.09
C ILE A 283 6.97 21.23 -5.17
N ASP A 284 6.65 21.96 -6.23
CA ASP A 284 5.32 22.54 -6.43
C ASP A 284 4.23 21.47 -6.52
N GLY A 285 4.51 20.37 -7.24
CA GLY A 285 3.60 19.23 -7.30
C GLY A 285 3.44 18.55 -5.94
N TYR A 286 4.53 18.35 -5.21
CA TYR A 286 4.49 17.74 -3.86
C TYR A 286 3.70 18.60 -2.87
N ARG A 287 3.92 19.94 -2.92
CA ARG A 287 3.18 20.90 -2.11
C ARG A 287 1.69 20.87 -2.41
N SER A 288 1.33 21.10 -3.68
CA SER A 288 -0.07 21.30 -4.09
C SER A 288 -0.88 20.00 -4.02
N PHE A 289 -0.29 18.87 -4.41
CA PHE A 289 -1.01 17.61 -4.54
C PHE A 289 -1.00 16.77 -3.27
N TYR A 290 -0.01 16.98 -2.39
CA TYR A 290 0.14 16.17 -1.19
C TYR A 290 0.02 17.00 0.09
N ILE A 291 0.88 17.99 0.31
CA ILE A 291 0.89 18.73 1.58
C ILE A 291 -0.44 19.45 1.78
N ASP A 292 -0.87 20.24 0.80
CA ASP A 292 -2.12 21.00 0.91
C ASP A 292 -3.32 20.07 1.11
N LYS A 293 -3.40 18.98 0.35
CA LYS A 293 -4.51 18.01 0.45
C LYS A 293 -4.53 17.27 1.78
N ALA A 294 -3.39 16.84 2.28
CA ALA A 294 -3.32 16.20 3.60
C ALA A 294 -3.68 17.17 4.73
N ARG A 295 -3.24 18.42 4.64
CA ARG A 295 -3.62 19.49 5.58
C ARG A 295 -5.11 19.80 5.54
N GLU A 296 -5.73 19.88 4.36
CA GLU A 296 -7.19 20.01 4.20
C GLU A 296 -7.95 18.88 4.92
N MET A 297 -7.37 17.69 5.02
CA MET A 297 -7.93 16.54 5.73
C MET A 297 -7.54 16.48 7.21
N GLY A 298 -6.75 17.44 7.70
CA GLY A 298 -6.31 17.51 9.10
C GLY A 298 -5.20 16.54 9.45
N LEU A 299 -4.45 16.05 8.46
CA LEU A 299 -3.35 15.10 8.69
C LEU A 299 -2.02 15.81 8.94
N SER A 300 -1.20 15.22 9.79
CA SER A 300 0.23 15.50 9.87
C SER A 300 0.93 14.90 8.65
N VAL A 301 1.90 15.64 8.05
CA VAL A 301 2.54 15.29 6.78
C VAL A 301 4.03 15.12 6.96
N TRP A 302 4.53 13.93 6.69
CA TRP A 302 5.96 13.61 6.73
C TRP A 302 6.49 13.24 5.37
N GLY A 303 7.65 13.78 5.00
CA GLY A 303 8.36 13.41 3.77
C GLY A 303 9.31 12.23 4.00
N GLY A 304 9.44 11.36 3.02
CA GLY A 304 10.45 10.31 2.96
C GLY A 304 11.41 10.57 1.80
N THR A 305 12.71 10.61 2.04
CA THR A 305 13.71 10.88 0.99
C THR A 305 13.75 9.78 -0.07
N LEU A 306 14.05 10.18 -1.30
CA LEU A 306 14.27 9.29 -2.44
C LEU A 306 15.61 8.56 -2.31
N LEU A 307 15.64 7.28 -2.64
CA LEU A 307 16.77 6.38 -2.41
C LEU A 307 17.92 6.56 -3.42
N PRO A 308 19.10 5.99 -3.17
CA PRO A 308 20.19 5.93 -4.14
C PRO A 308 19.77 5.31 -5.47
N ILE A 309 20.32 5.82 -6.58
CA ILE A 309 20.00 5.33 -7.95
C ILE A 309 21.23 5.03 -8.79
N TYR A 310 22.44 5.08 -8.22
CA TYR A 310 23.67 4.82 -8.98
C TYR A 310 23.72 3.36 -9.46
N GLY A 311 23.84 3.21 -10.76
CA GLY A 311 23.82 1.89 -11.42
C GLY A 311 22.45 1.53 -12.02
N TRP A 312 21.38 2.25 -11.68
CA TRP A 312 20.10 2.07 -12.36
C TRP A 312 20.24 2.33 -13.87
N ARG A 313 19.54 1.55 -14.71
CA ARG A 313 19.64 1.56 -16.18
C ARG A 313 19.51 2.92 -16.87
N THR A 314 18.82 3.89 -16.24
CA THR A 314 18.67 5.27 -16.76
C THR A 314 19.47 6.27 -15.94
N TYR A 315 20.41 5.81 -15.09
CA TYR A 315 21.26 6.72 -14.30
C TYR A 315 21.98 7.71 -15.17
N ALA A 316 22.03 8.95 -14.70
CA ALA A 316 22.87 10.04 -15.22
C ALA A 316 23.07 11.08 -14.11
N ASP A 317 24.18 11.83 -14.17
CA ASP A 317 24.53 12.82 -13.14
C ASP A 317 23.44 13.89 -12.93
N PHE A 318 22.76 14.31 -13.99
CA PHE A 318 21.66 15.27 -13.87
C PHE A 318 20.45 14.71 -13.10
N ARG A 319 20.21 13.39 -13.13
CA ARG A 319 19.16 12.73 -12.36
C ARG A 319 19.55 12.61 -10.89
N GLU A 320 20.83 12.31 -10.64
CA GLU A 320 21.40 12.31 -9.31
C GLU A 320 21.30 13.70 -8.67
N THR A 321 21.62 14.76 -9.44
CA THR A 321 21.49 16.14 -9.00
C THR A 321 20.04 16.46 -8.64
N LEU A 322 19.10 16.16 -9.54
CA LEU A 322 17.67 16.40 -9.31
C LEU A 322 17.15 15.66 -8.06
N LYS A 323 17.53 14.39 -7.88
CA LYS A 323 17.19 13.60 -6.67
C LYS A 323 17.76 14.26 -5.41
N ASN A 324 19.03 14.67 -5.44
CA ASN A 324 19.70 15.25 -4.29
C ASN A 324 19.12 16.62 -3.91
N ASP A 325 18.79 17.47 -4.90
CA ASP A 325 18.16 18.76 -4.67
C ASP A 325 16.76 18.59 -4.06
N PHE A 326 15.97 17.64 -4.58
CA PHE A 326 14.66 17.33 -4.02
C PHE A 326 14.76 16.75 -2.60
N ASN A 327 15.70 15.83 -2.34
CA ASN A 327 15.97 15.32 -1.00
C ASN A 327 16.46 16.40 -0.03
N ALA A 328 17.25 17.38 -0.52
CA ALA A 328 17.68 18.52 0.30
C ALA A 328 16.48 19.36 0.75
N TRP A 329 15.54 19.63 -0.16
CA TRP A 329 14.29 20.31 0.20
C TRP A 329 13.48 19.51 1.22
N LEU A 330 13.24 18.19 1.01
CA LEU A 330 12.51 17.34 1.96
C LEU A 330 13.11 17.40 3.37
N ARG A 331 14.45 17.48 3.49
CA ARG A 331 15.15 17.52 4.78
C ARG A 331 15.07 18.86 5.50
N THR A 332 14.81 19.95 4.78
CA THR A 332 14.99 21.31 5.31
C THR A 332 13.73 22.17 5.28
N THR A 333 12.69 21.74 4.58
CA THR A 333 11.45 22.51 4.49
C THR A 333 10.70 22.50 5.84
N ASP A 334 10.09 23.64 6.18
CA ASP A 334 9.18 23.81 7.30
C ASP A 334 7.70 23.54 6.93
N GLU A 335 7.43 23.20 5.68
CA GLU A 335 6.09 22.83 5.18
C GLU A 335 5.67 21.42 5.62
N LEU A 336 6.63 20.58 5.99
CA LEU A 336 6.43 19.22 6.52
C LEU A 336 6.57 19.20 8.03
N ASP A 337 5.84 18.31 8.70
CA ASP A 337 6.00 18.07 10.15
C ASP A 337 7.30 17.31 10.48
N GLY A 338 7.94 16.75 9.45
CA GLY A 338 9.24 16.11 9.56
C GLY A 338 9.62 15.34 8.31
N CYS A 339 10.82 14.78 8.35
CA CYS A 339 11.40 14.01 7.27
C CYS A 339 11.99 12.69 7.79
N VAL A 340 11.66 11.59 7.12
CA VAL A 340 12.31 10.30 7.31
C VAL A 340 13.40 10.15 6.27
N ASP A 341 14.66 10.13 6.69
CA ASP A 341 15.82 10.11 5.79
C ASP A 341 16.17 8.67 5.36
N PHE A 342 15.33 8.09 4.53
CA PHE A 342 15.54 6.75 3.97
C PHE A 342 16.82 6.65 3.14
N ASP A 343 17.18 7.71 2.41
CA ASP A 343 18.40 7.78 1.62
C ASP A 343 19.63 7.53 2.47
N ARG A 344 19.81 8.29 3.56
CA ARG A 344 20.93 8.12 4.48
C ARG A 344 20.92 6.81 5.25
N ALA A 345 19.73 6.26 5.50
CA ALA A 345 19.61 4.99 6.25
C ALA A 345 20.17 3.79 5.47
N ILE A 346 20.18 3.85 4.13
CA ILE A 346 20.54 2.71 3.30
C ILE A 346 21.63 2.98 2.26
N CYS A 347 22.15 4.22 2.17
CA CYS A 347 23.27 4.52 1.28
C CYS A 347 24.60 4.00 1.83
N ASP A 348 25.57 3.80 0.92
CA ASP A 348 26.95 3.51 1.28
C ASP A 348 27.61 4.76 1.88
N PRO A 349 28.17 4.70 3.10
CA PRO A 349 28.83 5.84 3.72
C PRO A 349 30.04 6.38 2.93
N ALA A 350 30.69 5.53 2.14
CA ALA A 350 31.84 5.91 1.32
C ALA A 350 31.45 6.51 -0.04
N ASP A 351 30.31 6.12 -0.59
CA ASP A 351 29.74 6.66 -1.85
C ASP A 351 28.21 6.77 -1.72
N PRO A 352 27.67 7.86 -1.17
CA PRO A 352 26.24 8.00 -0.89
C PRO A 352 25.31 7.90 -2.10
N ARG A 353 25.84 7.84 -3.32
CA ARG A 353 25.05 7.59 -4.53
C ARG A 353 24.58 6.14 -4.64
N LYS A 354 25.23 5.21 -3.90
CA LYS A 354 25.02 3.76 -3.93
C LYS A 354 24.28 3.28 -2.70
N PHE A 355 23.67 2.14 -2.85
CA PHE A 355 23.21 1.38 -1.68
C PHE A 355 24.40 0.85 -0.88
N ALA A 356 24.28 0.80 0.44
CA ALA A 356 25.18 0.10 1.33
C ALA A 356 25.19 -1.40 1.01
N ASP A 357 26.29 -2.07 1.37
CA ASP A 357 26.45 -3.52 1.19
C ASP A 357 25.23 -4.29 1.67
N GLY A 358 24.72 -5.16 0.81
CA GLY A 358 23.57 -6.01 1.06
C GLY A 358 22.21 -5.29 1.04
N CYS A 359 22.15 -3.97 0.86
CA CYS A 359 20.88 -3.22 0.82
C CYS A 359 20.24 -3.13 -0.56
N ASP A 360 20.96 -3.46 -1.63
CA ASP A 360 20.45 -3.45 -3.02
C ASP A 360 19.83 -4.80 -3.37
N ALA A 361 18.68 -4.82 -4.03
CA ALA A 361 18.09 -6.04 -4.60
C ALA A 361 18.82 -6.52 -5.89
N GLY A 362 19.77 -5.73 -6.40
CA GLY A 362 20.58 -6.03 -7.59
C GLY A 362 20.14 -5.29 -8.84
N ASP A 363 19.10 -4.45 -8.77
CA ASP A 363 18.67 -3.60 -9.87
C ASP A 363 19.08 -2.12 -9.70
N HIS A 364 19.71 -1.79 -8.57
CA HIS A 364 20.20 -0.45 -8.22
C HIS A 364 19.08 0.60 -8.08
N LEU A 365 17.87 0.18 -7.74
CA LEU A 365 16.70 1.04 -7.48
C LEU A 365 15.91 0.55 -6.27
N HIS A 366 15.64 -0.77 -6.20
CA HIS A 366 14.85 -1.33 -5.13
C HIS A 366 15.74 -1.90 -4.04
N PRO A 367 15.46 -1.63 -2.77
CA PRO A 367 16.15 -2.24 -1.66
C PRO A 367 15.98 -3.77 -1.61
N SER A 368 16.98 -4.46 -1.09
CA SER A 368 16.86 -5.83 -0.61
C SER A 368 16.00 -5.92 0.65
N GLY A 369 15.71 -7.13 1.13
CA GLY A 369 15.06 -7.31 2.42
C GLY A 369 15.81 -6.64 3.59
N LEU A 370 17.15 -6.62 3.56
CA LEU A 370 17.96 -5.87 4.55
C LEU A 370 17.77 -4.36 4.41
N GLY A 371 17.79 -3.84 3.18
CA GLY A 371 17.57 -2.42 2.91
C GLY A 371 16.19 -1.97 3.39
N TYR A 372 15.14 -2.72 3.08
CA TYR A 372 13.79 -2.43 3.55
C TYR A 372 13.65 -2.49 5.08
N LYS A 373 14.34 -3.43 5.72
CA LYS A 373 14.38 -3.50 7.19
C LYS A 373 15.02 -2.25 7.79
N ARG A 374 16.17 -1.78 7.24
CA ARG A 374 16.81 -0.53 7.66
C ARG A 374 15.91 0.70 7.44
N MET A 375 15.15 0.73 6.34
CA MET A 375 14.14 1.78 6.12
C MET A 375 13.10 1.79 7.24
N ALA A 376 12.56 0.64 7.62
CA ALA A 376 11.60 0.55 8.72
C ALA A 376 12.22 0.96 10.07
N GLU A 377 13.48 0.59 10.31
CA GLU A 377 14.22 0.92 11.55
C GLU A 377 14.53 2.42 11.68
N CYS A 378 14.69 3.16 10.56
CA CYS A 378 14.97 4.59 10.60
C CYS A 378 13.72 5.48 10.76
N VAL A 379 12.50 4.91 10.72
CA VAL A 379 11.27 5.67 10.98
C VAL A 379 11.29 6.17 12.43
N PRO A 380 11.15 7.49 12.67
CA PRO A 380 11.24 8.06 14.02
C PRO A 380 10.15 7.56 14.98
N GLU A 381 10.50 7.36 16.23
CA GLU A 381 9.60 6.91 17.29
C GLU A 381 8.34 7.77 17.44
N ILE A 382 8.46 9.08 17.24
CA ILE A 382 7.32 10.01 17.32
C ILE A 382 6.18 9.66 16.35
N LEU A 383 6.48 8.99 15.24
CA LEU A 383 5.46 8.49 14.32
C LEU A 383 4.76 7.23 14.82
N LEU A 384 5.34 6.53 15.79
CA LEU A 384 4.86 5.26 16.31
C LEU A 384 4.25 5.39 17.72
N GLN A 385 4.68 6.39 18.48
CA GLN A 385 4.17 6.67 19.83
C GLN A 385 2.91 7.53 19.76
N GLN A 386 2.06 7.41 20.75
CA GLN A 386 0.94 8.32 20.95
C GLN A 386 1.49 9.72 21.25
N ALA A 387 0.93 10.77 20.64
CA ALA A 387 1.18 12.12 21.10
C ALA A 387 0.73 12.21 22.57
N ASP A 388 1.60 12.69 23.45
CA ASP A 388 1.22 12.97 24.81
C ASP A 388 0.06 14.00 24.76
N THR A 389 -1.12 13.56 25.12
CA THR A 389 -2.26 14.49 25.30
C THR A 389 -2.06 15.11 26.67
N ASP A 390 -1.47 16.32 26.71
CA ASP A 390 -1.48 17.19 27.87
C ASP A 390 -2.94 17.54 28.29
#